data_f4f3483be022fe5cdbb97a92c04cb17f
#
_entry.id   f4f3483be022fe5cdbb97a92c04cb17f
#
_cell.length_a   1.000
_cell.length_b   1.000
_cell.length_c   1.000
_cell.angle_alpha   90.00
_cell.angle_beta   90.00
_cell.angle_gamma   90.00
#
_symmetry.space_group_name_H-M   'P 1'
#
loop_
_entity.id
_entity.type
_entity.pdbx_description
1 polymer ?
#
loop_
_entity_poly.entity_id
_entity_poly.type
_entity_poly.pdbx_seq_one_letter_code
_entity_poly.pdbx_strand_id
1 'polypeptide(L)'
;MNRNLIFSGLVCLIMPCTMMAQDKLYSDEFPLGDVTLLDGPLKHARDLNVENLLKYDCDRMLAPYRKEAGLSPRKPTYPNWDGLDGHVGGHYLSALAINAATGSEECRQRMEYMIAELKICAEANDKRGEAWAKNYVGGFPQSEKLWSTFHFPTE
;
A
#
# COMPACT_ATOMS: atom_id res chain seq x y z
N MET A 1 -6.28 29.11 -72.74
CA MET A 1 -5.18 28.14 -72.49
C MET A 1 -5.22 27.83 -71.01
N ASN A 2 -6.03 26.82 -70.61
CA ASN A 2 -6.30 26.45 -69.22
C ASN A 2 -5.37 25.32 -68.80
N ARG A 3 -4.52 25.60 -67.81
CA ARG A 3 -3.73 24.53 -67.16
C ARG A 3 -4.35 24.22 -65.80
N ASN A 4 -5.06 23.10 -65.75
CA ASN A 4 -5.57 22.49 -64.52
C ASN A 4 -4.39 21.89 -63.78
N LEU A 5 -4.06 22.48 -62.61
CA LEU A 5 -3.17 21.89 -61.62
C LEU A 5 -3.97 20.87 -60.80
N ILE A 6 -3.64 19.59 -61.00
CA ILE A 6 -4.14 18.50 -60.17
C ILE A 6 -3.25 18.46 -58.92
N PHE A 7 -3.80 18.81 -57.76
CA PHE A 7 -3.16 18.62 -56.47
C PHE A 7 -3.44 17.16 -56.02
N SER A 8 -2.44 16.30 -56.18
CA SER A 8 -2.45 14.98 -55.56
C SER A 8 -2.16 15.12 -54.07
N GLY A 9 -3.20 15.08 -53.27
CA GLY A 9 -3.05 15.00 -51.79
C GLY A 9 -2.57 13.61 -51.41
N LEU A 10 -1.32 13.51 -50.97
CA LEU A 10 -0.77 12.31 -50.35
C LEU A 10 -1.35 12.21 -48.93
N VAL A 11 -2.38 11.40 -48.75
CA VAL A 11 -2.93 11.04 -47.43
C VAL A 11 -1.97 10.03 -46.80
N CYS A 12 -1.07 10.47 -45.91
CA CYS A 12 -0.33 9.60 -45.03
C CYS A 12 -1.31 9.01 -44.02
N LEU A 13 -1.73 7.77 -44.24
CA LEU A 13 -2.37 6.94 -43.21
C LEU A 13 -1.35 6.65 -42.11
N ILE A 14 -1.40 7.43 -41.03
CA ILE A 14 -0.72 7.09 -39.76
C ILE A 14 -1.52 5.93 -39.18
N MET A 15 -1.13 4.69 -39.46
CA MET A 15 -1.59 3.55 -38.68
C MET A 15 -1.08 3.73 -37.25
N PRO A 16 -1.96 3.76 -36.25
CA PRO A 16 -1.50 3.62 -34.87
C PRO A 16 -0.83 2.27 -34.77
N CYS A 17 0.49 2.25 -34.60
CA CYS A 17 1.20 1.07 -34.16
C CYS A 17 0.68 0.77 -32.76
N THR A 18 -0.36 -0.09 -32.66
CA THR A 18 -0.72 -0.68 -31.38
C THR A 18 0.50 -1.49 -30.97
N MET A 19 1.29 -0.95 -30.04
CA MET A 19 2.29 -1.74 -29.33
C MET A 19 1.52 -2.87 -28.66
N MET A 20 1.52 -4.04 -29.30
CA MET A 20 1.10 -5.27 -28.66
C MET A 20 1.97 -5.39 -27.43
N ALA A 21 1.34 -5.33 -26.25
CA ALA A 21 2.04 -5.61 -25.01
C ALA A 21 2.73 -6.96 -25.18
N GLN A 22 4.04 -6.98 -24.94
CA GLN A 22 4.84 -8.19 -25.06
C GLN A 22 4.13 -9.28 -24.26
N ASP A 23 3.81 -10.41 -24.88
CA ASP A 23 3.21 -11.55 -24.19
C ASP A 23 4.03 -11.84 -22.94
N LYS A 24 3.37 -11.89 -21.77
CA LYS A 24 4.06 -12.16 -20.52
C LYS A 24 4.82 -13.47 -20.65
N LEU A 25 6.10 -13.44 -20.30
CA LEU A 25 6.95 -14.63 -20.32
C LEU A 25 6.48 -15.74 -19.35
N TYR A 26 5.59 -15.36 -18.43
CA TYR A 26 5.05 -16.25 -17.39
C TYR A 26 3.54 -16.15 -17.34
N SER A 27 2.89 -17.26 -17.03
CA SER A 27 1.45 -17.28 -16.76
C SER A 27 1.14 -16.41 -15.54
N ASP A 28 0.00 -15.72 -15.58
CA ASP A 28 -0.49 -15.00 -14.43
C ASP A 28 -0.89 -15.99 -13.31
N GLU A 29 -0.65 -15.58 -12.08
CA GLU A 29 -1.18 -16.29 -10.92
C GLU A 29 -2.70 -16.13 -10.87
N PHE A 30 -3.38 -17.13 -10.33
CA PHE A 30 -4.80 -17.00 -10.04
C PHE A 30 -5.02 -15.91 -8.97
N PRO A 31 -6.06 -15.07 -9.12
CA PRO A 31 -6.45 -14.18 -8.03
C PRO A 31 -6.66 -14.98 -6.74
N LEU A 32 -6.20 -14.44 -5.61
CA LEU A 32 -6.29 -15.13 -4.31
C LEU A 32 -7.73 -15.55 -3.95
N GLY A 33 -8.72 -14.74 -4.36
CA GLY A 33 -10.14 -15.05 -4.13
C GLY A 33 -10.68 -16.23 -4.95
N ASP A 34 -9.99 -16.63 -6.01
CA ASP A 34 -10.40 -17.75 -6.89
C ASP A 34 -9.83 -19.10 -6.41
N VAL A 35 -8.96 -19.08 -5.39
CA VAL A 35 -8.30 -20.28 -4.85
C VAL A 35 -8.93 -20.67 -3.52
N THR A 36 -9.56 -21.84 -3.49
CA THR A 36 -10.11 -22.41 -2.25
C THR A 36 -9.23 -23.56 -1.77
N LEU A 37 -8.75 -23.45 -0.53
CA LEU A 37 -8.02 -24.53 0.10
C LEU A 37 -9.01 -25.61 0.60
N LEU A 38 -8.84 -26.83 0.12
CA LEU A 38 -9.57 -27.97 0.61
C LEU A 38 -9.02 -28.43 1.97
N ASP A 39 -9.78 -29.28 2.70
CA ASP A 39 -9.35 -29.83 3.97
C ASP A 39 -8.01 -30.58 3.84
N GLY A 40 -7.12 -30.29 4.78
CA GLY A 40 -5.79 -30.86 4.77
C GLY A 40 -4.74 -29.94 5.41
N PRO A 41 -3.46 -30.31 5.33
CA PRO A 41 -2.39 -29.61 6.05
C PRO A 41 -2.22 -28.15 5.64
N LEU A 42 -2.46 -27.81 4.37
CA LEU A 42 -2.32 -26.42 3.89
C LEU A 42 -3.43 -25.52 4.45
N LYS A 43 -4.69 -26.00 4.45
CA LYS A 43 -5.79 -25.28 5.06
C LYS A 43 -5.58 -25.11 6.57
N HIS A 44 -5.13 -26.17 7.24
CA HIS A 44 -4.84 -26.11 8.66
C HIS A 44 -3.74 -25.09 8.98
N ALA A 45 -2.67 -25.07 8.22
CA ALA A 45 -1.59 -24.08 8.38
C ALA A 45 -2.08 -22.65 8.16
N ARG A 46 -2.92 -22.41 7.13
CA ARG A 46 -3.55 -21.10 6.88
C ARG A 46 -4.43 -20.68 8.06
N ASP A 47 -5.26 -21.58 8.57
CA ASP A 47 -6.19 -21.29 9.67
C ASP A 47 -5.42 -20.95 10.96
N LEU A 48 -4.35 -21.68 11.28
CA LEU A 48 -3.45 -21.34 12.39
C LEU A 48 -2.76 -20.00 12.20
N ASN A 49 -2.36 -19.66 10.96
CA ASN A 49 -1.77 -18.35 10.67
C ASN A 49 -2.78 -17.21 10.93
N VAL A 50 -4.03 -17.36 10.48
CA VAL A 50 -5.10 -16.38 10.74
C VAL A 50 -5.33 -16.24 12.25
N GLU A 51 -5.45 -17.36 12.99
CA GLU A 51 -5.60 -17.33 14.43
C GLU A 51 -4.45 -16.56 15.13
N ASN A 52 -3.20 -16.76 14.68
CA ASN A 52 -2.06 -16.05 15.23
C ASN A 52 -2.07 -14.57 14.87
N LEU A 53 -2.40 -14.20 13.64
CA LEU A 53 -2.54 -12.79 13.24
C LEU A 53 -3.59 -12.06 14.09
N LEU A 54 -4.68 -12.74 14.42
CA LEU A 54 -5.75 -12.16 15.22
C LEU A 54 -5.39 -11.98 16.71
N LYS A 55 -4.30 -12.57 17.20
CA LYS A 55 -3.78 -12.33 18.57
C LYS A 55 -3.04 -10.99 18.70
N TYR A 56 -2.58 -10.40 17.59
CA TYR A 56 -1.91 -9.11 17.63
C TYR A 56 -2.91 -7.96 17.77
N ASP A 57 -2.47 -6.93 18.47
CA ASP A 57 -3.27 -5.74 18.76
C ASP A 57 -2.94 -4.63 17.75
N CYS A 58 -3.93 -4.21 16.97
CA CYS A 58 -3.77 -3.18 15.94
C CYS A 58 -3.32 -1.83 16.51
N ASP A 59 -3.82 -1.43 17.69
CA ASP A 59 -3.44 -0.16 18.31
C ASP A 59 -1.97 -0.13 18.73
N ARG A 60 -1.42 -1.28 19.11
CA ARG A 60 0.01 -1.41 19.41
C ARG A 60 0.85 -1.37 18.14
N MET A 61 0.37 -1.95 17.04
CA MET A 61 1.01 -1.87 15.72
C MET A 61 0.99 -0.44 15.16
N LEU A 62 -0.08 0.30 15.44
CA LEU A 62 -0.29 1.67 14.97
C LEU A 62 0.39 2.72 15.86
N ALA A 63 0.82 2.36 17.05
CA ALA A 63 1.39 3.30 18.01
C ALA A 63 2.57 4.13 17.45
N PRO A 64 3.55 3.54 16.73
CA PRO A 64 4.65 4.30 16.11
C PRO A 64 4.15 5.32 15.08
N TYR A 65 3.21 4.93 14.23
CA TYR A 65 2.65 5.82 13.19
C TYR A 65 1.94 7.03 13.81
N ARG A 66 1.13 6.81 14.85
CA ARG A 66 0.45 7.88 15.57
C ARG A 66 1.44 8.81 16.23
N LYS A 67 2.49 8.25 16.86
CA LYS A 67 3.56 9.02 17.52
C LYS A 67 4.27 9.94 16.52
N GLU A 68 4.71 9.41 15.40
CA GLU A 68 5.42 10.19 14.37
C GLU A 68 4.50 11.21 13.67
N ALA A 69 3.20 10.98 13.63
CA ALA A 69 2.21 11.96 13.20
C ALA A 69 1.86 13.02 14.26
N GLY A 70 2.52 13.01 15.42
CA GLY A 70 2.22 13.94 16.52
C GLY A 70 0.92 13.64 17.25
N LEU A 71 0.35 12.45 17.07
CA LEU A 71 -0.87 12.00 17.73
C LEU A 71 -0.53 11.11 18.93
N SER A 72 -1.37 11.17 19.98
CA SER A 72 -1.23 10.24 21.11
C SER A 72 -1.49 8.80 20.67
N PRO A 73 -0.57 7.86 20.93
CA PRO A 73 -0.82 6.44 20.74
C PRO A 73 -2.00 5.98 21.62
N ARG A 74 -2.84 5.08 21.10
CA ARG A 74 -3.97 4.50 21.87
C ARG A 74 -3.49 3.44 22.86
N LYS A 75 -2.38 2.76 22.51
CA LYS A 75 -1.70 1.77 23.33
C LYS A 75 -0.18 1.90 23.17
N PRO A 76 0.63 1.42 24.13
CA PRO A 76 2.08 1.37 23.96
C PRO A 76 2.47 0.40 22.85
N THR A 77 3.59 0.64 22.18
CA THR A 77 4.19 -0.28 21.21
C THR A 77 4.47 -1.64 21.84
N TYR A 78 4.74 -2.64 21.02
CA TYR A 78 5.28 -3.89 21.52
C TYR A 78 6.70 -3.67 22.06
N PRO A 79 7.10 -4.39 23.13
CA PRO A 79 8.45 -4.28 23.66
C PRO A 79 9.47 -4.87 22.68
N ASN A 80 10.70 -4.37 22.75
CA ASN A 80 11.85 -4.84 21.98
C ASN A 80 11.73 -4.64 20.45
N TRP A 81 10.93 -3.68 20.02
CA TRP A 81 10.78 -3.31 18.60
C TRP A 81 11.47 -1.96 18.29
N ASP A 82 12.33 -1.50 19.14
CA ASP A 82 13.04 -0.24 18.98
C ASP A 82 13.85 -0.23 17.66
N GLY A 83 13.67 0.82 16.87
CA GLY A 83 14.31 0.97 15.57
C GLY A 83 13.63 0.25 14.39
N LEU A 84 12.69 -0.65 14.65
CA LEU A 84 11.82 -1.28 13.65
C LEU A 84 10.37 -0.77 13.71
N ASP A 85 10.17 0.31 14.44
CA ASP A 85 8.88 0.94 14.63
C ASP A 85 8.24 1.25 13.27
N GLY A 86 7.00 0.82 13.08
CA GLY A 86 6.26 0.98 11.84
C GLY A 86 6.55 -0.07 10.77
N HIS A 87 7.74 -0.67 10.71
CA HIS A 87 8.06 -1.72 9.74
C HIS A 87 7.15 -2.94 9.91
N VAL A 88 7.07 -3.46 11.13
CA VAL A 88 6.23 -4.64 11.44
C VAL A 88 4.75 -4.36 11.20
N GLY A 89 4.28 -3.15 11.47
CA GLY A 89 2.89 -2.75 11.19
C GLY A 89 2.53 -2.84 9.71
N GLY A 90 3.46 -2.47 8.81
CA GLY A 90 3.29 -2.62 7.37
C GLY A 90 3.18 -4.09 6.93
N HIS A 91 4.05 -4.96 7.45
CA HIS A 91 3.97 -6.40 7.21
C HIS A 91 2.68 -7.02 7.74
N TYR A 92 2.26 -6.61 8.93
CA TYR A 92 1.02 -7.06 9.52
C TYR A 92 -0.19 -6.65 8.66
N LEU A 93 -0.23 -5.42 8.18
CA LEU A 93 -1.27 -4.94 7.28
C LEU A 93 -1.33 -5.76 5.97
N SER A 94 -0.17 -6.08 5.38
CA SER A 94 -0.09 -6.94 4.20
C SER A 94 -0.62 -8.34 4.46
N ALA A 95 -0.28 -8.92 5.62
CA ALA A 95 -0.78 -10.24 6.01
C ALA A 95 -2.31 -10.25 6.22
N LEU A 96 -2.86 -9.19 6.82
CA LEU A 96 -4.31 -9.01 6.94
C LEU A 96 -4.98 -8.91 5.57
N ALA A 97 -4.40 -8.14 4.63
CA ALA A 97 -4.94 -7.96 3.30
C ALA A 97 -4.99 -9.28 2.50
N ILE A 98 -3.93 -10.09 2.56
CA ILE A 98 -3.88 -11.40 1.91
C ILE A 98 -4.99 -12.32 2.47
N ASN A 99 -5.13 -12.37 3.80
CA ASN A 99 -6.14 -13.24 4.42
C ASN A 99 -7.57 -12.69 4.20
N ALA A 100 -7.76 -11.38 4.14
CA ALA A 100 -9.03 -10.79 3.76
C ALA A 100 -9.42 -11.14 2.31
N ALA A 101 -8.46 -11.11 1.38
CA ALA A 101 -8.68 -11.51 -0.01
C ALA A 101 -9.06 -12.99 -0.17
N THR A 102 -8.64 -13.84 0.77
CA THR A 102 -9.01 -15.27 0.82
C THR A 102 -10.25 -15.56 1.69
N GLY A 103 -10.99 -14.53 2.09
CA GLY A 103 -12.32 -14.65 2.71
C GLY A 103 -12.35 -14.55 4.25
N SER A 104 -11.24 -14.15 4.92
CA SER A 104 -11.31 -13.87 6.36
C SER A 104 -11.92 -12.50 6.62
N GLU A 105 -13.13 -12.49 7.15
CA GLU A 105 -13.84 -11.25 7.48
C GLU A 105 -13.19 -10.51 8.66
N GLU A 106 -12.67 -11.21 9.65
CA GLU A 106 -11.98 -10.60 10.79
C GLU A 106 -10.69 -9.90 10.34
N CYS A 107 -9.94 -10.51 9.42
CA CYS A 107 -8.76 -9.86 8.83
C CYS A 107 -9.15 -8.63 8.01
N ARG A 108 -10.28 -8.67 7.29
CA ARG A 108 -10.80 -7.52 6.54
C ARG A 108 -11.12 -6.36 7.47
N GLN A 109 -11.87 -6.58 8.52
CA GLN A 109 -12.25 -5.54 9.48
C GLN A 109 -11.03 -4.91 10.15
N ARG A 110 -10.04 -5.72 10.53
CA ARG A 110 -8.79 -5.20 11.09
C ARG A 110 -7.97 -4.40 10.08
N MET A 111 -7.90 -4.87 8.84
CA MET A 111 -7.24 -4.14 7.75
C MET A 111 -7.88 -2.78 7.53
N GLU A 112 -9.20 -2.73 7.42
CA GLU A 112 -9.96 -1.49 7.21
C GLU A 112 -9.78 -0.52 8.39
N TYR A 113 -9.79 -1.03 9.61
CA TYR A 113 -9.49 -0.24 10.80
C TYR A 113 -8.08 0.36 10.73
N MET A 114 -7.07 -0.43 10.41
CA MET A 114 -5.70 0.07 10.30
C MET A 114 -5.54 1.10 9.20
N ILE A 115 -6.17 0.89 8.04
CA ILE A 115 -6.15 1.86 6.93
C ILE A 115 -6.79 3.19 7.35
N ALA A 116 -7.92 3.15 8.06
CA ALA A 116 -8.57 4.35 8.57
C ALA A 116 -7.68 5.13 9.56
N GLU A 117 -7.01 4.43 10.46
CA GLU A 117 -6.07 5.04 11.41
C GLU A 117 -4.81 5.61 10.73
N LEU A 118 -4.26 4.91 9.73
CA LEU A 118 -3.14 5.43 8.94
C LEU A 118 -3.52 6.67 8.14
N LYS A 119 -4.74 6.75 7.63
CA LYS A 119 -5.28 7.96 6.99
C LYS A 119 -5.33 9.14 7.96
N ILE A 120 -5.77 8.90 9.20
CA ILE A 120 -5.75 9.94 10.25
C ILE A 120 -4.30 10.42 10.52
N CYS A 121 -3.31 9.53 10.49
CA CYS A 121 -1.90 9.89 10.62
C CYS A 121 -1.42 10.75 9.45
N ALA A 122 -1.77 10.39 8.20
CA ALA A 122 -1.45 11.19 7.02
C ALA A 122 -2.04 12.60 7.11
N GLU A 123 -3.33 12.71 7.44
CA GLU A 123 -4.02 13.99 7.59
C GLU A 123 -3.43 14.87 8.73
N ALA A 124 -2.92 14.23 9.79
CA ALA A 124 -2.23 14.94 10.87
C ALA A 124 -0.88 15.49 10.40
N ASN A 125 -0.12 14.71 9.63
CA ASN A 125 1.14 15.15 9.04
C ASN A 125 0.93 16.27 8.03
N ASP A 126 -0.08 16.21 7.18
CA ASP A 126 -0.40 17.28 6.21
C ASP A 126 -0.64 18.64 6.89
N LYS A 127 -1.27 18.62 8.06
CA LYS A 127 -1.54 19.85 8.85
C LYS A 127 -0.28 20.50 9.42
N ARG A 128 0.86 19.82 9.39
CA ARG A 128 2.15 20.40 9.84
C ARG A 128 2.65 21.50 8.89
N GLY A 129 2.24 21.43 7.62
CA GLY A 129 2.62 22.40 6.58
C GLY A 129 4.07 22.28 6.11
N GLU A 130 4.78 21.24 6.51
CA GLU A 130 6.15 20.97 6.11
C GLU A 130 6.17 20.08 4.85
N ALA A 131 7.05 20.39 3.88
CA ALA A 131 7.08 19.67 2.60
C ALA A 131 7.32 18.17 2.77
N TRP A 132 8.17 17.76 3.71
CA TRP A 132 8.45 16.34 3.97
C TRP A 132 7.26 15.60 4.56
N ALA A 133 6.37 16.31 5.25
CA ALA A 133 5.25 15.71 5.98
C ALA A 133 4.02 15.49 5.09
N LYS A 134 3.99 16.11 3.90
CA LYS A 134 2.84 16.02 2.98
C LYS A 134 2.56 14.56 2.58
N ASN A 135 1.38 14.07 2.92
CA ASN A 135 0.94 12.68 2.71
C ASN A 135 1.85 11.61 3.37
N TYR A 136 2.71 12.00 4.29
CA TYR A 136 3.60 11.06 4.93
C TYR A 136 2.85 10.12 5.88
N VAL A 137 3.11 8.82 5.71
CA VAL A 137 2.64 7.78 6.62
C VAL A 137 3.82 6.88 6.96
N GLY A 138 4.34 7.01 8.14
CA GLY A 138 5.46 6.20 8.60
C GLY A 138 5.52 6.15 10.11
N GLY A 139 6.12 5.08 10.62
CA GLY A 139 6.37 4.89 12.05
C GLY A 139 7.86 4.87 12.39
N PHE A 140 8.70 5.34 11.46
CA PHE A 140 10.15 5.40 11.69
C PHE A 140 10.47 6.46 12.75
N PRO A 141 11.20 6.11 13.83
CA PRO A 141 11.51 7.04 14.90
C PRO A 141 12.25 8.27 14.41
N GLN A 142 11.85 9.45 14.88
CA GLN A 142 12.45 10.75 14.48
C GLN A 142 12.33 11.02 12.97
N SER A 143 11.20 10.68 12.36
CA SER A 143 10.92 10.94 10.95
C SER A 143 11.19 12.38 10.53
N GLU A 144 10.78 13.36 11.33
CA GLU A 144 11.05 14.78 11.11
C GLU A 144 12.56 15.07 10.97
N LYS A 145 13.36 14.57 11.90
CA LYS A 145 14.82 14.76 11.86
C LYS A 145 15.45 14.12 10.63
N LEU A 146 14.97 12.94 10.23
CA LEU A 146 15.45 12.25 9.04
C LEU A 146 15.10 13.05 7.77
N TRP A 147 13.82 13.33 7.58
CA TRP A 147 13.34 13.90 6.33
C TRP A 147 13.68 15.37 6.16
N SER A 148 13.83 16.14 7.24
CA SER A 148 14.28 17.55 7.17
C SER A 148 15.71 17.70 6.64
N THR A 149 16.50 16.62 6.57
CA THR A 149 17.83 16.66 5.94
C THR A 149 17.78 16.67 4.42
N PHE A 150 16.63 16.32 3.83
CA PHE A 150 16.44 16.31 2.37
C PHE A 150 15.76 17.60 1.93
N HIS A 151 16.20 18.14 0.78
CA HIS A 151 15.55 19.27 0.14
C HIS A 151 14.39 18.76 -0.72
N PHE A 152 13.16 19.02 -0.29
CA PHE A 152 11.98 18.74 -1.09
C PHE A 152 11.68 19.97 -1.97
N PRO A 153 11.35 19.79 -3.27
CA PRO A 153 10.90 20.88 -4.10
C PRO A 153 9.66 21.53 -3.50
N THR A 154 9.67 22.84 -3.32
CA THR A 154 8.45 23.60 -3.02
C THR A 154 7.75 23.85 -4.34
N GLU A 155 6.52 23.39 -4.49
CA GLU A 155 5.66 23.72 -5.64
C GLU A 155 5.32 25.20 -5.66
#